data_d72ddd04bd29b7a99f8d4c9a15325bf9
#
_entry.id   d72ddd04bd29b7a99f8d4c9a15325bf9
#
_cell.length_a   1.000
_cell.length_b   1.000
_cell.length_c   1.000
_cell.angle_alpha   90.00
_cell.angle_beta   90.00
_cell.angle_gamma   90.00
#
_symmetry.space_group_name_H-M   'P 1'
#
loop_
_entity.id
_entity.type
_entity.pdbx_description
1 polymer ?
#
loop_
_entity_poly.entity_id
_entity_poly.type
_entity_poly.pdbx_seq_one_letter_code
_entity_poly.pdbx_strand_id
1 'polypeptide(L)'
;MIIDFSLILKSIPYVLSGLPYTLGISLLSFMVGNVFAIILAFMRMSQKPWLKYPARVYISIMRGVPMLVVLFILYFGLPYVGVQMPALLCAFIGFSCVSAAYMAEIFRSSIAAVDKGQWEAARSLGLPQKSIIRRIILPQAMRIAVAPLGNVIIDMVKSSSLAAMITVPDIFQNAKIIGGREYDYMSMYILIALIYWTLSFTFELFQGYLEKRLATY
;
A
#
# COMPACT_ATOMS: atom_id res chain seq x y z
N MET A 1 5.04 30.95 -19.73
CA MET A 1 5.20 29.50 -19.74
C MET A 1 3.87 28.92 -20.21
N ILE A 2 3.81 28.46 -21.45
CA ILE A 2 2.58 27.96 -22.05
C ILE A 2 2.63 26.43 -21.97
N ILE A 3 1.59 25.80 -21.48
CA ILE A 3 1.45 24.34 -21.44
C ILE A 3 1.46 23.84 -22.90
N ASP A 4 2.36 22.92 -23.22
CA ASP A 4 2.44 22.32 -24.54
C ASP A 4 1.55 21.08 -24.65
N PHE A 5 0.32 21.27 -25.13
CA PHE A 5 -0.62 20.17 -25.35
C PHE A 5 -0.15 19.18 -26.42
N SER A 6 0.64 19.63 -27.41
CA SER A 6 1.18 18.74 -28.44
C SER A 6 2.20 17.79 -27.83
N LEU A 7 3.08 18.30 -26.96
CA LEU A 7 4.05 17.49 -26.22
C LEU A 7 3.33 16.48 -25.28
N ILE A 8 2.28 16.93 -24.57
CA ILE A 8 1.47 16.05 -23.70
C ILE A 8 0.96 14.85 -24.52
N LEU A 9 0.25 15.11 -25.63
CA LEU A 9 -0.35 14.04 -26.44
C LEU A 9 0.69 13.07 -27.02
N LYS A 10 1.81 13.60 -27.53
CA LYS A 10 2.90 12.78 -28.08
C LYS A 10 3.60 11.93 -27.02
N SER A 11 3.59 12.37 -25.77
CA SER A 11 4.29 11.71 -24.66
C SER A 11 3.47 10.59 -24.02
N ILE A 12 2.15 10.55 -24.20
CA ILE A 12 1.26 9.56 -23.58
C ILE A 12 1.77 8.12 -23.76
N PRO A 13 2.11 7.63 -24.98
CA PRO A 13 2.50 6.24 -25.16
C PRO A 13 3.77 5.88 -24.38
N TYR A 14 4.76 6.77 -24.35
CA TYR A 14 6.01 6.53 -23.63
C TYR A 14 5.80 6.61 -22.11
N VAL A 15 5.03 7.57 -21.61
CA VAL A 15 4.73 7.70 -20.19
C VAL A 15 3.94 6.48 -19.71
N LEU A 16 2.94 6.02 -20.47
CA LEU A 16 2.15 4.84 -20.15
C LEU A 16 2.95 3.53 -20.23
N SER A 17 4.09 3.49 -20.91
CA SER A 17 4.97 2.30 -20.86
C SER A 17 5.52 2.02 -19.46
N GLY A 18 5.49 3.00 -18.54
CA GLY A 18 5.80 2.83 -17.13
C GLY A 18 4.66 2.23 -16.28
N LEU A 19 3.44 2.12 -16.83
CA LEU A 19 2.26 1.63 -16.12
C LEU A 19 2.43 0.21 -15.52
N PRO A 20 3.06 -0.76 -16.21
CA PRO A 20 3.31 -2.08 -15.62
C PRO A 20 4.15 -2.02 -14.35
N TYR A 21 5.13 -1.13 -14.26
CA TYR A 21 5.96 -0.95 -13.07
C TYR A 21 5.16 -0.30 -11.92
N THR A 22 4.40 0.77 -12.22
CA THR A 22 3.50 1.43 -11.25
C THR A 22 2.51 0.44 -10.65
N LEU A 23 1.77 -0.30 -11.48
CA LEU A 23 0.78 -1.27 -11.02
C LEU A 23 1.44 -2.52 -10.41
N GLY A 24 2.54 -2.99 -11.01
CA GLY A 24 3.27 -4.17 -10.52
C GLY A 24 3.79 -3.95 -9.09
N ILE A 25 4.50 -2.84 -8.84
CA ILE A 25 4.97 -2.52 -7.49
C ILE A 25 3.78 -2.41 -6.53
N SER A 26 2.74 -1.65 -6.89
CA SER A 26 1.62 -1.38 -6.00
C SER A 26 0.85 -2.66 -5.66
N LEU A 27 0.43 -3.44 -6.66
CA LEU A 27 -0.39 -4.63 -6.46
C LEU A 27 0.37 -5.77 -5.81
N LEU A 28 1.59 -6.08 -6.28
CA LEU A 28 2.39 -7.18 -5.73
C LEU A 28 2.82 -6.86 -4.29
N SER A 29 3.26 -5.63 -4.03
CA SER A 29 3.62 -5.22 -2.66
C SER A 29 2.40 -5.19 -1.74
N PHE A 30 1.21 -4.81 -2.23
CA PHE A 30 -0.02 -4.91 -1.46
C PHE A 30 -0.35 -6.36 -1.10
N MET A 31 -0.27 -7.29 -2.06
CA MET A 31 -0.55 -8.71 -1.82
C MET A 31 0.41 -9.33 -0.80
N VAL A 32 1.71 -9.11 -0.99
CA VAL A 32 2.74 -9.63 -0.07
C VAL A 32 2.64 -8.93 1.29
N GLY A 33 2.51 -7.61 1.28
CA GLY A 33 2.31 -6.81 2.50
C GLY A 33 1.08 -7.23 3.30
N ASN A 34 -0.01 -7.65 2.63
CA ASN A 34 -1.23 -8.15 3.27
C ASN A 34 -0.96 -9.44 4.06
N VAL A 35 -0.19 -10.39 3.50
CA VAL A 35 0.21 -11.62 4.20
C VAL A 35 1.03 -11.28 5.46
N PHE A 36 2.04 -10.41 5.34
CA PHE A 36 2.83 -9.96 6.48
C PHE A 36 1.98 -9.19 7.50
N ALA A 37 1.05 -8.37 7.05
CA ALA A 37 0.13 -7.61 7.90
C ALA A 37 -0.72 -8.50 8.80
N ILE A 38 -1.24 -9.60 8.27
CA ILE A 38 -2.02 -10.57 9.05
C ILE A 38 -1.14 -11.16 10.16
N ILE A 39 0.09 -11.59 9.84
CA ILE A 39 1.03 -12.11 10.83
C ILE A 39 1.32 -11.07 11.91
N LEU A 40 1.66 -9.84 11.52
CA LEU A 40 1.95 -8.74 12.43
C LEU A 40 0.74 -8.39 13.32
N ALA A 41 -0.48 -8.40 12.76
CA ALA A 41 -1.69 -8.15 13.52
C ALA A 41 -1.90 -9.21 14.61
N PHE A 42 -1.73 -10.49 14.29
CA PHE A 42 -1.80 -11.57 15.29
C PHE A 42 -0.70 -11.46 16.35
N MET A 43 0.54 -11.17 15.95
CA MET A 43 1.63 -10.93 16.88
C MET A 43 1.32 -9.75 17.81
N ARG A 44 0.82 -8.64 17.26
CA ARG A 44 0.46 -7.41 17.99
C ARG A 44 -0.65 -7.64 19.02
N MET A 45 -1.61 -8.53 18.71
CA MET A 45 -2.74 -8.88 19.57
C MET A 45 -2.40 -10.00 20.57
N SER A 46 -1.26 -10.64 20.45
CA SER A 46 -0.85 -11.73 21.33
C SER A 46 -0.65 -11.25 22.78
N GLN A 47 -1.01 -12.12 23.73
CA GLN A 47 -0.69 -11.90 25.16
C GLN A 47 0.79 -12.17 25.49
N LYS A 48 1.53 -12.83 24.58
CA LYS A 48 2.94 -13.17 24.78
C LYS A 48 3.82 -11.95 24.49
N PRO A 49 4.57 -11.41 25.48
CA PRO A 49 5.37 -10.19 25.29
C PRO A 49 6.39 -10.30 24.15
N TRP A 50 7.05 -11.45 24.00
CA TRP A 50 8.07 -11.69 22.98
C TRP A 50 7.52 -11.68 21.52
N LEU A 51 6.20 -11.82 21.30
CA LEU A 51 5.56 -11.61 20.01
C LEU A 51 5.06 -10.17 19.86
N LYS A 52 4.44 -9.65 20.91
CA LYS A 52 3.79 -8.35 20.91
C LYS A 52 4.77 -7.18 20.75
N TYR A 53 5.87 -7.20 21.50
CA TYR A 53 6.81 -6.07 21.46
C TYR A 53 7.55 -5.92 20.13
N PRO A 54 8.15 -6.97 19.52
CA PRO A 54 8.77 -6.85 18.21
C PRO A 54 7.80 -6.34 17.12
N ALA A 55 6.56 -6.86 17.10
CA ALA A 55 5.55 -6.38 16.15
C ALA A 55 5.21 -4.90 16.38
N ARG A 56 5.12 -4.47 17.66
CA ARG A 56 4.88 -3.07 18.00
C ARG A 56 6.01 -2.15 17.54
N VAL A 57 7.25 -2.55 17.76
CA VAL A 57 8.42 -1.78 17.33
C VAL A 57 8.48 -1.68 15.82
N TYR A 58 8.32 -2.80 15.11
CA TYR A 58 8.30 -2.82 13.65
C TYR A 58 7.21 -1.89 13.08
N ILE A 59 5.98 -2.03 13.55
CA ILE A 59 4.84 -1.20 13.10
C ILE A 59 5.12 0.28 13.38
N SER A 60 5.69 0.60 14.54
CA SER A 60 6.03 1.98 14.91
C SER A 60 7.07 2.58 13.98
N ILE A 61 8.14 1.85 13.67
CA ILE A 61 9.22 2.30 12.78
C ILE A 61 8.68 2.48 11.36
N MET A 62 8.02 1.46 10.80
CA MET A 62 7.58 1.48 9.40
C MET A 62 6.46 2.50 9.12
N ARG A 63 5.70 2.90 10.13
CA ARG A 63 4.70 3.97 10.03
C ARG A 63 5.24 5.35 10.37
N GLY A 64 6.35 5.43 11.08
CA GLY A 64 6.99 6.68 11.48
C GLY A 64 8.08 7.17 10.51
N VAL A 65 8.65 6.27 9.70
CA VAL A 65 9.70 6.62 8.73
C VAL A 65 9.05 6.91 7.37
N PRO A 66 9.39 8.03 6.71
CA PRO A 66 8.90 8.30 5.35
C PRO A 66 9.27 7.21 4.36
N MET A 67 8.35 6.83 3.47
CA MET A 67 8.56 5.80 2.44
C MET A 67 9.84 6.06 1.63
N LEU A 68 10.07 7.31 1.21
CA LEU A 68 11.25 7.67 0.43
C LEU A 68 12.56 7.34 1.17
N VAL A 69 12.60 7.55 2.49
CA VAL A 69 13.79 7.23 3.31
C VAL A 69 14.01 5.71 3.35
N VAL A 70 12.94 4.92 3.46
CA VAL A 70 13.05 3.45 3.39
C VAL A 70 13.62 3.01 2.04
N LEU A 71 13.15 3.58 0.93
CA LEU A 71 13.67 3.29 -0.41
C LEU A 71 15.16 3.66 -0.53
N PHE A 72 15.56 4.81 0.00
CA PHE A 72 16.96 5.26 -0.04
C PHE A 72 17.87 4.39 0.81
N ILE A 73 17.43 3.93 1.98
CA ILE A 73 18.19 2.97 2.81
C ILE A 73 18.40 1.66 2.04
N LEU A 74 17.36 1.14 1.38
CA LEU A 74 17.45 -0.11 0.63
C LEU A 74 18.33 0.03 -0.62
N TYR A 75 18.21 1.12 -1.37
CA TYR A 75 18.89 1.26 -2.64
C TYR A 75 20.31 1.84 -2.54
N PHE A 76 20.49 2.88 -1.73
CA PHE A 76 21.77 3.55 -1.54
C PHE A 76 22.51 3.13 -0.26
N GLY A 77 21.78 2.71 0.79
CA GLY A 77 22.36 2.37 2.08
C GLY A 77 22.91 0.95 2.14
N LEU A 78 22.18 -0.06 1.66
CA LEU A 78 22.64 -1.45 1.74
C LEU A 78 23.94 -1.76 0.97
N PRO A 79 24.27 -1.10 -0.13
CA PRO A 79 25.57 -1.28 -0.77
C PRO A 79 26.79 -1.00 0.13
N TYR A 80 26.66 -0.10 1.13
CA TYR A 80 27.73 0.14 2.11
C TYR A 80 28.06 -1.06 3.00
N VAL A 81 27.11 -2.00 3.13
CA VAL A 81 27.31 -3.26 3.87
C VAL A 81 27.43 -4.47 2.93
N GLY A 82 27.71 -4.23 1.64
CA GLY A 82 27.96 -5.26 0.63
C GLY A 82 26.71 -5.88 0.00
N VAL A 83 25.51 -5.38 0.27
CA VAL A 83 24.27 -5.89 -0.31
C VAL A 83 23.78 -4.98 -1.42
N GLN A 84 23.86 -5.45 -2.67
CA GLN A 84 23.36 -4.73 -3.83
C GLN A 84 22.11 -5.40 -4.38
N MET A 85 21.06 -4.60 -4.61
CA MET A 85 19.79 -5.08 -5.15
C MET A 85 19.33 -4.18 -6.30
N PRO A 86 18.65 -4.75 -7.34
CA PRO A 86 18.01 -3.94 -8.37
C PRO A 86 16.97 -2.98 -7.77
N ALA A 87 16.84 -1.79 -8.38
CA ALA A 87 15.91 -0.75 -7.95
C ALA A 87 14.46 -1.27 -7.76
N LEU A 88 14.00 -2.11 -8.71
CA LEU A 88 12.66 -2.70 -8.66
C LEU A 88 12.47 -3.60 -7.43
N LEU A 89 13.49 -4.37 -7.05
CA LEU A 89 13.45 -5.21 -5.86
C LEU A 89 13.46 -4.37 -4.58
N CYS A 90 14.27 -3.31 -4.52
CA CYS A 90 14.27 -2.36 -3.41
C CYS A 90 12.89 -1.70 -3.24
N ALA A 91 12.28 -1.27 -4.35
CA ALA A 91 10.93 -0.73 -4.35
C ALA A 91 9.93 -1.76 -3.81
N PHE A 92 9.92 -2.97 -4.37
CA PHE A 92 9.01 -4.04 -3.96
C PHE A 92 9.13 -4.37 -2.46
N ILE A 93 10.35 -4.52 -1.92
CA ILE A 93 10.59 -4.78 -0.49
C ILE A 93 10.11 -3.59 0.36
N GLY A 94 10.53 -2.37 0.00
CA GLY A 94 10.18 -1.17 0.74
C GLY A 94 8.67 -0.96 0.85
N PHE A 95 7.97 -1.04 -0.29
CA PHE A 95 6.51 -0.94 -0.33
C PHE A 95 5.82 -2.07 0.43
N SER A 96 6.30 -3.32 0.31
CA SER A 96 5.74 -4.45 1.05
C SER A 96 5.89 -4.29 2.56
N CYS A 97 7.07 -3.88 3.03
CA CYS A 97 7.33 -3.69 4.46
C CYS A 97 6.50 -2.55 5.06
N VAL A 98 6.44 -1.41 4.38
CA VAL A 98 5.71 -0.25 4.90
C VAL A 98 4.20 -0.51 4.86
N SER A 99 3.65 -1.01 3.74
CA SER A 99 2.22 -1.33 3.64
C SER A 99 1.78 -2.39 4.64
N ALA A 100 2.62 -3.40 4.92
CA ALA A 100 2.35 -4.41 5.94
C ALA A 100 2.10 -3.78 7.32
N ALA A 101 2.86 -2.77 7.71
CA ALA A 101 2.70 -2.09 8.98
C ALA A 101 1.37 -1.31 9.07
N TYR A 102 0.97 -0.63 7.99
CA TYR A 102 -0.32 0.06 7.91
C TYR A 102 -1.48 -0.92 7.94
N MET A 103 -1.44 -1.96 7.10
CA MET A 103 -2.50 -2.96 7.03
C MET A 103 -2.62 -3.79 8.31
N ALA A 104 -1.51 -4.07 9.02
CA ALA A 104 -1.54 -4.75 10.32
C ALA A 104 -2.37 -3.97 11.35
N GLU A 105 -2.22 -2.65 11.37
CA GLU A 105 -2.99 -1.81 12.28
C GLU A 105 -4.47 -1.70 11.85
N ILE A 106 -4.74 -1.72 10.53
CA ILE A 106 -6.11 -1.81 9.99
C ILE A 106 -6.77 -3.10 10.47
N PHE A 107 -6.13 -4.26 10.31
CA PHE A 107 -6.69 -5.53 10.79
C PHE A 107 -6.93 -5.52 12.30
N ARG A 108 -5.96 -5.04 13.08
CA ARG A 108 -6.10 -4.93 14.53
C ARG A 108 -7.27 -4.02 14.93
N SER A 109 -7.39 -2.85 14.32
CA SER A 109 -8.46 -1.89 14.63
C SER A 109 -9.83 -2.40 14.18
N SER A 110 -9.91 -3.06 13.04
CA SER A 110 -11.16 -3.66 12.54
C SER A 110 -11.66 -4.79 13.44
N ILE A 111 -10.76 -5.63 13.97
CA ILE A 111 -11.13 -6.66 14.97
C ILE A 111 -11.60 -5.99 16.27
N ALA A 112 -10.95 -4.92 16.71
CA ALA A 112 -11.33 -4.18 17.90
C ALA A 112 -12.65 -3.41 17.75
N ALA A 113 -13.05 -3.07 16.53
CA ALA A 113 -14.28 -2.35 16.22
C ALA A 113 -15.52 -3.24 16.19
N VAL A 114 -15.37 -4.58 16.20
CA VAL A 114 -16.51 -5.50 16.31
C VAL A 114 -17.16 -5.34 17.69
N ASP A 115 -18.48 -5.21 17.69
CA ASP A 115 -19.28 -4.97 18.89
C ASP A 115 -18.96 -5.98 20.01
N LYS A 116 -18.82 -5.47 21.24
CA LYS A 116 -18.49 -6.30 22.42
C LYS A 116 -19.55 -7.34 22.72
N GLY A 117 -20.83 -7.02 22.46
CA GLY A 117 -21.93 -7.95 22.63
C GLY A 117 -21.78 -9.21 21.79
N GLN A 118 -21.15 -9.14 20.60
CA GLN A 118 -20.83 -10.32 19.80
C GLN A 118 -19.86 -11.27 20.51
N TRP A 119 -18.88 -10.71 21.20
CA TRP A 119 -17.94 -11.48 22.00
C TRP A 119 -18.59 -12.09 23.25
N GLU A 120 -19.41 -11.32 23.93
CA GLU A 120 -20.09 -11.72 25.16
C GLU A 120 -21.13 -12.80 24.87
N ALA A 121 -21.99 -12.61 23.87
CA ALA A 121 -22.99 -13.60 23.47
C ALA A 121 -22.33 -14.92 23.05
N ALA A 122 -21.27 -14.87 22.26
CA ALA A 122 -20.56 -16.08 21.85
C ALA A 122 -19.92 -16.85 23.02
N ARG A 123 -19.40 -16.13 24.03
CA ARG A 123 -18.87 -16.75 25.25
C ARG A 123 -19.98 -17.36 26.11
N SER A 124 -21.12 -16.68 26.24
CA SER A 124 -22.27 -17.20 27.00
C SER A 124 -22.85 -18.49 26.40
N LEU A 125 -22.67 -18.69 25.08
CA LEU A 125 -23.00 -19.94 24.40
C LEU A 125 -21.94 -21.04 24.58
N GLY A 126 -20.89 -20.81 25.38
CA GLY A 126 -19.82 -21.77 25.63
C GLY A 126 -18.90 -22.03 24.43
N LEU A 127 -18.90 -21.17 23.39
CA LEU A 127 -18.09 -21.40 22.21
C LEU A 127 -16.57 -21.25 22.53
N PRO A 128 -15.75 -22.16 22.00
CA PRO A 128 -14.30 -22.02 22.18
C PRO A 128 -13.76 -20.80 21.46
N GLN A 129 -12.77 -20.13 22.05
CA GLN A 129 -12.17 -18.86 21.56
C GLN A 129 -11.83 -18.89 20.06
N LYS A 130 -11.30 -20.02 19.57
CA LYS A 130 -10.96 -20.19 18.14
C LYS A 130 -12.21 -20.11 17.24
N SER A 131 -13.33 -20.68 17.67
CA SER A 131 -14.61 -20.62 16.93
C SER A 131 -15.21 -19.22 16.97
N ILE A 132 -15.14 -18.53 18.11
CA ILE A 132 -15.57 -17.13 18.24
C ILE A 132 -14.84 -16.27 17.23
N ILE A 133 -13.48 -16.32 17.23
CA ILE A 133 -12.69 -15.52 16.31
C ILE A 133 -13.00 -15.86 14.86
N ARG A 134 -12.95 -17.14 14.47
CA ARG A 134 -13.02 -17.56 13.07
C ARG A 134 -14.43 -17.41 12.47
N ARG A 135 -15.47 -17.71 13.24
CA ARG A 135 -16.85 -17.80 12.70
C ARG A 135 -17.68 -16.55 12.94
N ILE A 136 -17.35 -15.75 13.95
CA ILE A 136 -18.18 -14.60 14.36
C ILE A 136 -17.41 -13.29 14.13
N ILE A 137 -16.23 -13.15 14.73
CA ILE A 137 -15.51 -11.88 14.77
C ILE A 137 -14.81 -11.59 13.44
N LEU A 138 -14.04 -12.55 12.91
CA LEU A 138 -13.23 -12.33 11.71
C LEU A 138 -14.07 -11.97 10.47
N PRO A 139 -15.23 -12.62 10.19
CA PRO A 139 -16.06 -12.21 9.06
C PRO A 139 -16.59 -10.76 9.18
N GLN A 140 -16.94 -10.33 10.39
CA GLN A 140 -17.38 -8.95 10.65
C GLN A 140 -16.21 -7.97 10.54
N ALA A 141 -15.08 -8.28 11.16
CA ALA A 141 -13.88 -7.46 11.10
C ALA A 141 -13.36 -7.27 9.66
N MET A 142 -13.44 -8.31 8.82
CA MET A 142 -13.02 -8.20 7.42
C MET A 142 -13.91 -7.24 6.63
N ARG A 143 -15.21 -7.19 6.88
CA ARG A 143 -16.09 -6.19 6.26
C ARG A 143 -15.69 -4.76 6.66
N ILE A 144 -15.38 -4.54 7.94
CA ILE A 144 -14.89 -3.25 8.44
C ILE A 144 -13.53 -2.88 7.81
N ALA A 145 -12.67 -3.87 7.55
CA ALA A 145 -11.33 -3.65 7.00
C ALA A 145 -11.32 -3.28 5.50
N VAL A 146 -12.36 -3.61 4.73
CA VAL A 146 -12.36 -3.43 3.26
C VAL A 146 -12.12 -1.99 2.86
N ALA A 147 -12.86 -1.04 3.42
CA ALA A 147 -12.72 0.37 3.10
C ALA A 147 -11.30 0.92 3.39
N PRO A 148 -10.73 0.77 4.60
CA PRO A 148 -9.37 1.24 4.85
C PRO A 148 -8.29 0.47 4.07
N LEU A 149 -8.48 -0.82 3.75
CA LEU A 149 -7.56 -1.56 2.88
C LEU A 149 -7.61 -1.04 1.43
N GLY A 150 -8.80 -0.68 0.93
CA GLY A 150 -8.96 -0.01 -0.36
C GLY A 150 -8.19 1.31 -0.42
N ASN A 151 -8.23 2.10 0.64
CA ASN A 151 -7.45 3.33 0.71
C ASN A 151 -5.93 3.07 0.68
N VAL A 152 -5.46 1.98 1.31
CA VAL A 152 -4.03 1.61 1.26
C VAL A 152 -3.58 1.33 -0.18
N ILE A 153 -4.34 0.57 -0.98
CA ILE A 153 -3.94 0.27 -2.36
C ILE A 153 -3.93 1.53 -3.23
N ILE A 154 -4.90 2.43 -3.07
CA ILE A 154 -4.93 3.72 -3.78
C ILE A 154 -3.73 4.57 -3.40
N ASP A 155 -3.38 4.63 -2.12
CA ASP A 155 -2.19 5.35 -1.64
C ASP A 155 -0.89 4.72 -2.15
N MET A 156 -0.81 3.39 -2.25
CA MET A 156 0.33 2.70 -2.84
C MET A 156 0.50 3.02 -4.33
N VAL A 157 -0.59 3.09 -5.10
CA VAL A 157 -0.54 3.49 -6.52
C VAL A 157 0.03 4.90 -6.65
N LYS A 158 -0.43 5.87 -5.85
CA LYS A 158 0.11 7.24 -5.86
C LYS A 158 1.57 7.28 -5.39
N SER A 159 1.87 6.60 -4.30
CA SER A 159 3.21 6.58 -3.70
C SER A 159 4.24 5.83 -4.55
N SER A 160 3.82 4.97 -5.50
CA SER A 160 4.74 4.28 -6.42
C SER A 160 5.62 5.26 -7.19
N SER A 161 5.15 6.50 -7.42
CA SER A 161 5.94 7.59 -8.00
C SER A 161 7.27 7.87 -7.26
N LEU A 162 7.36 7.54 -5.96
CA LEU A 162 8.59 7.64 -5.20
C LEU A 162 9.67 6.64 -5.66
N ALA A 163 9.28 5.54 -6.32
CA ALA A 163 10.23 4.58 -6.88
C ALA A 163 11.06 5.17 -8.03
N ALA A 164 10.58 6.22 -8.69
CA ALA A 164 11.35 7.00 -9.65
C ALA A 164 12.62 7.62 -9.05
N MET A 165 12.62 7.90 -7.74
CA MET A 165 13.79 8.47 -7.06
C MET A 165 14.94 7.46 -6.89
N ILE A 166 14.65 6.18 -7.06
CA ILE A 166 15.63 5.10 -7.11
C ILE A 166 15.69 4.44 -8.50
N THR A 167 15.38 5.22 -9.53
CA THR A 167 15.51 4.87 -10.97
C THR A 167 14.56 3.78 -11.50
N VAL A 168 13.50 3.44 -10.82
CA VAL A 168 12.48 2.53 -11.37
C VAL A 168 11.76 3.23 -12.54
N PRO A 169 11.65 2.59 -13.73
CA PRO A 169 11.04 3.19 -14.92
C PRO A 169 9.51 3.16 -14.86
N ASP A 170 8.94 3.78 -13.83
CA ASP A 170 7.51 3.95 -13.66
C ASP A 170 6.94 5.12 -14.48
N ILE A 171 5.65 5.39 -14.37
CA ILE A 171 4.98 6.51 -15.06
C ILE A 171 5.67 7.85 -14.74
N PHE A 172 6.03 8.08 -13.47
CA PHE A 172 6.65 9.34 -13.05
C PHE A 172 8.05 9.49 -13.62
N GLN A 173 8.90 8.44 -13.58
CA GLN A 173 10.25 8.47 -14.14
C GLN A 173 10.23 8.72 -15.65
N ASN A 174 9.32 8.07 -16.38
CA ASN A 174 9.21 8.27 -17.82
C ASN A 174 8.80 9.71 -18.18
N ALA A 175 7.86 10.29 -17.46
CA ALA A 175 7.49 11.70 -17.64
C ALA A 175 8.65 12.65 -17.29
N LYS A 176 9.39 12.37 -16.21
CA LYS A 176 10.57 13.14 -15.79
C LYS A 176 11.67 13.13 -16.86
N ILE A 177 11.89 11.98 -17.52
CA ILE A 177 12.86 11.86 -18.63
C ILE A 177 12.47 12.78 -19.79
N ILE A 178 11.19 12.78 -20.20
CA ILE A 178 10.71 13.67 -21.28
C ILE A 178 10.82 15.13 -20.85
N GLY A 179 10.37 15.46 -19.64
CA GLY A 179 10.44 16.83 -19.11
C GLY A 179 11.85 17.38 -19.10
N GLY A 180 12.86 16.53 -18.78
CA GLY A 180 14.27 16.90 -18.84
C GLY A 180 14.79 17.06 -20.28
N ARG A 181 14.38 16.18 -21.19
CA ARG A 181 14.78 16.23 -22.61
C ARG A 181 14.23 17.46 -23.35
N GLU A 182 12.95 17.78 -23.11
CA GLU A 182 12.24 18.87 -23.80
C GLU A 182 12.28 20.18 -23.00
N TYR A 183 12.90 20.19 -21.80
CA TYR A 183 12.94 21.34 -20.88
C TYR A 183 11.53 21.85 -20.49
N ASP A 184 10.51 20.98 -20.51
CA ASP A 184 9.13 21.27 -20.14
C ASP A 184 8.59 20.27 -19.11
N TYR A 185 8.99 20.47 -17.86
CA TYR A 185 8.49 19.66 -16.73
C TYR A 185 7.03 19.93 -16.42
N MET A 186 6.53 21.16 -16.65
CA MET A 186 5.15 21.52 -16.26
C MET A 186 4.12 20.73 -17.04
N SER A 187 4.29 20.65 -18.38
CA SER A 187 3.42 19.87 -19.25
C SER A 187 3.42 18.39 -18.86
N MET A 188 4.61 17.85 -18.50
CA MET A 188 4.72 16.46 -18.05
C MET A 188 4.11 16.22 -16.67
N TYR A 189 4.22 17.15 -15.74
CA TYR A 189 3.57 17.02 -14.42
C TYR A 189 2.05 17.07 -14.52
N ILE A 190 1.49 17.88 -15.42
CA ILE A 190 0.05 17.86 -15.70
C ILE A 190 -0.37 16.51 -16.29
N LEU A 191 0.39 15.97 -17.24
CA LEU A 191 0.11 14.65 -17.82
C LEU A 191 0.06 13.55 -16.73
N ILE A 192 1.09 13.46 -15.88
CA ILE A 192 1.11 12.43 -14.83
C ILE A 192 0.04 12.67 -13.77
N ALA A 193 -0.29 13.92 -13.44
CA ALA A 193 -1.39 14.22 -12.54
C ALA A 193 -2.72 13.66 -13.05
N LEU A 194 -2.99 13.83 -14.34
CA LEU A 194 -4.19 13.28 -14.99
C LEU A 194 -4.17 11.73 -15.01
N ILE A 195 -3.01 11.11 -15.29
CA ILE A 195 -2.89 9.66 -15.30
C ILE A 195 -3.09 9.09 -13.90
N TYR A 196 -2.41 9.63 -12.88
CA TYR A 196 -2.58 9.15 -11.49
C TYR A 196 -3.98 9.41 -10.96
N TRP A 197 -4.61 10.54 -11.32
CA TRP A 197 -6.01 10.79 -10.98
C TRP A 197 -6.94 9.75 -11.59
N THR A 198 -6.77 9.44 -12.89
CA THR A 198 -7.58 8.43 -13.59
C THR A 198 -7.40 7.04 -12.95
N LEU A 199 -6.16 6.66 -12.64
CA LEU A 199 -5.88 5.40 -11.96
C LEU A 199 -6.54 5.35 -10.58
N SER A 200 -6.33 6.38 -9.74
CA SER A 200 -6.93 6.45 -8.40
C SER A 200 -8.45 6.39 -8.47
N PHE A 201 -9.06 7.16 -9.37
CA PHE A 201 -10.50 7.16 -9.58
C PHE A 201 -11.03 5.77 -9.98
N THR A 202 -10.31 5.05 -10.85
CA THR A 202 -10.68 3.68 -11.23
C THR A 202 -10.66 2.74 -10.03
N PHE A 203 -9.64 2.84 -9.18
CA PHE A 203 -9.56 2.06 -7.95
C PHE A 203 -10.65 2.45 -6.93
N GLU A 204 -10.98 3.74 -6.80
CA GLU A 204 -12.08 4.23 -5.94
C GLU A 204 -13.44 3.68 -6.37
N LEU A 205 -13.73 3.64 -7.68
CA LEU A 205 -14.96 3.04 -8.20
C LEU A 205 -15.05 1.55 -7.86
N PHE A 206 -13.94 0.83 -8.03
CA PHE A 206 -13.86 -0.60 -7.69
C PHE A 206 -14.04 -0.82 -6.18
N GLN A 207 -13.40 -0.01 -5.35
CA GLN A 207 -13.55 -0.03 -3.89
C GLN A 207 -15.01 0.21 -3.49
N GLY A 208 -15.66 1.25 -4.02
CA GLY A 208 -17.06 1.55 -3.73
C GLY A 208 -18.03 0.44 -4.14
N TYR A 209 -17.72 -0.28 -5.24
CA TYR A 209 -18.47 -1.48 -5.60
C TYR A 209 -18.31 -2.61 -4.58
N LEU A 210 -17.08 -2.88 -4.13
CA LEU A 210 -16.82 -3.91 -3.12
C LEU A 210 -17.49 -3.58 -1.78
N GLU A 211 -17.40 -2.32 -1.34
CA GLU A 211 -18.04 -1.86 -0.10
C GLU A 211 -19.55 -2.08 -0.13
N LYS A 212 -20.22 -1.66 -1.20
CA LYS A 212 -21.67 -1.87 -1.37
C LYS A 212 -22.04 -3.35 -1.32
N ARG A 213 -21.27 -4.20 -1.98
CA ARG A 213 -21.53 -5.65 -2.00
C ARG A 213 -21.33 -6.31 -0.64
N LEU A 214 -20.42 -5.82 0.17
CA LEU A 214 -20.10 -6.37 1.49
C LEU A 214 -20.94 -5.76 2.62
N ALA A 215 -21.52 -4.58 2.41
CA ALA A 215 -22.44 -3.92 3.37
C ALA A 215 -23.84 -4.52 3.38
N THR A 216 -24.21 -5.34 2.41
CA THR A 216 -25.58 -5.84 2.18
C THR A 216 -25.99 -7.02 3.13
N TYR A 217 -25.29 -7.23 4.26
CA TYR A 217 -25.67 -8.23 5.27
C TYR A 217 -25.46 -7.69 6.67
#